data_49e9b6dee3c9fe962cc6c4ee18deb7e0
#
_entry.id   49e9b6dee3c9fe962cc6c4ee18deb7e0
#
_cell.length_a   1.000
_cell.length_b   1.000
_cell.length_c   1.000
_cell.angle_alpha   90.00
_cell.angle_beta   90.00
_cell.angle_gamma   90.00
#
_symmetry.space_group_name_H-M   'P 1'
#
loop_
_entity.id
_entity.type
_entity.pdbx_description
1 polymer ?
#
loop_
_entity_poly.entity_id
_entity_poly.type
_entity_poly.pdbx_seq_one_letter_code
_entity_poly.pdbx_strand_id
1 'polypeptide(L)'
;MARQTWQDAVADIELATSLTTTRQHQLASVAGISLPDEMPQLVAAARLQTALGNDIGTEGTFEIHDTQWQLMEALQTTEFRITTPAQNRAEARSWIAYLYLRRRQKALRRLELNAGDVVGYPDVDSAFEVSSIGTDGRVYFKGSRTGSAWPDKLVVRARSDDRGDTAQTLRRNAANLASLMGTTHELSMAKLHDLRRWEVQGQLGIDAIDELAAIIETADDERPIQVYLEAHPELLGALLGGRDRFVIPRPSFGGKYEPDFLIADTDSMGIRWLLVELETPASSVTLSTQNALEKNARRGVTQIQEWREWLQNNLDGARRSLNRDGLGLADIRPNSEGLVNVGRRHALRGNGAAVRSAFAEQNSIRIHTYDWLVESLREIINFVGPSGLNPHVIRPPR
;
A
#
# COMPACT_ATOMS: atom_id res chain seq x y z
N MET A 1 -25.60 -8.61 13.48
CA MET A 1 -24.95 -7.30 13.60
C MET A 1 -26.00 -6.24 13.28
N ALA A 2 -26.14 -5.20 14.13
CA ALA A 2 -27.02 -4.06 13.81
C ALA A 2 -26.52 -3.40 12.52
N ARG A 3 -27.46 -3.04 11.62
CA ARG A 3 -27.09 -2.29 10.40
C ARG A 3 -26.61 -0.89 10.82
N GLN A 4 -25.39 -0.56 10.47
CA GLN A 4 -24.89 0.79 10.62
C GLN A 4 -25.64 1.71 9.65
N THR A 5 -26.19 2.79 10.17
CA THR A 5 -26.86 3.81 9.35
C THR A 5 -25.86 4.82 8.84
N TRP A 6 -26.23 5.63 7.84
CA TRP A 6 -25.40 6.72 7.37
C TRP A 6 -25.19 7.80 8.47
N GLN A 7 -26.18 7.99 9.38
CA GLN A 7 -26.05 8.88 10.52
C GLN A 7 -24.99 8.40 11.50
N ASP A 8 -24.96 7.08 11.81
CA ASP A 8 -23.94 6.50 12.67
C ASP A 8 -22.55 6.65 12.06
N ALA A 9 -22.40 6.42 10.75
CA ALA A 9 -21.13 6.61 10.05
C ALA A 9 -20.66 8.07 10.07
N VAL A 10 -21.56 9.04 9.92
CA VAL A 10 -21.22 10.48 10.05
C VAL A 10 -20.77 10.80 11.46
N ALA A 11 -21.45 10.29 12.48
CA ALA A 11 -21.09 10.49 13.87
C ALA A 11 -19.71 9.86 14.20
N ASP A 12 -19.46 8.66 13.70
CA ASP A 12 -18.15 7.97 13.86
C ASP A 12 -17.00 8.76 13.23
N ILE A 13 -17.22 9.35 12.04
CA ILE A 13 -16.21 10.18 11.38
C ILE A 13 -15.95 11.46 12.21
N GLU A 14 -17.00 12.08 12.73
CA GLU A 14 -16.89 13.28 13.58
C GLU A 14 -16.15 12.96 14.87
N LEU A 15 -16.43 11.82 15.49
CA LEU A 15 -15.74 11.36 16.70
C LEU A 15 -14.24 11.05 16.43
N ALA A 16 -13.92 10.38 15.33
CA ALA A 16 -12.55 10.06 14.96
C ALA A 16 -11.68 11.31 14.72
N THR A 17 -12.31 12.44 14.37
CA THR A 17 -11.62 13.73 14.21
C THR A 17 -11.65 14.60 15.46
N SER A 18 -12.39 14.20 16.50
CA SER A 18 -12.51 14.93 17.77
C SER A 18 -11.39 14.53 18.75
N LEU A 19 -10.19 15.00 18.51
CA LEU A 19 -9.23 15.09 19.61
C LEU A 19 -9.80 16.12 20.61
N THR A 20 -9.86 15.77 21.89
CA THR A 20 -10.48 16.66 22.90
C THR A 20 -9.84 18.05 22.86
N THR A 21 -10.61 19.04 22.47
CA THR A 21 -10.18 20.45 22.31
C THR A 21 -9.49 20.96 23.57
N THR A 22 -10.02 20.63 24.74
CA THR A 22 -9.43 20.96 26.04
C THR A 22 -7.98 20.48 26.18
N ARG A 23 -7.67 19.26 25.75
CA ARG A 23 -6.31 18.72 25.84
C ARG A 23 -5.37 19.39 24.85
N GLN A 24 -5.87 19.78 23.67
CA GLN A 24 -5.08 20.52 22.69
C GLN A 24 -4.70 21.91 23.21
N HIS A 25 -5.63 22.64 23.83
CA HIS A 25 -5.33 23.94 24.44
C HIS A 25 -4.37 23.83 25.62
N GLN A 26 -4.47 22.78 26.44
CA GLN A 26 -3.49 22.51 27.51
C GLN A 26 -2.09 22.29 26.94
N LEU A 27 -1.95 21.44 25.91
CA LEU A 27 -0.67 21.19 25.27
C LEU A 27 -0.12 22.41 24.54
N ALA A 28 -0.98 23.23 23.93
CA ALA A 28 -0.60 24.50 23.30
C ALA A 28 -0.01 25.47 24.32
N SER A 29 -0.61 25.55 25.50
CA SER A 29 -0.10 26.38 26.61
C SER A 29 1.29 25.91 27.06
N VAL A 30 1.51 24.59 27.16
CA VAL A 30 2.82 24.02 27.49
C VAL A 30 3.85 24.28 26.39
N ALA A 31 3.43 24.19 25.12
CA ALA A 31 4.30 24.44 23.96
C ALA A 31 4.54 25.95 23.69
N GLY A 32 3.88 26.84 24.42
CA GLY A 32 3.98 28.28 24.23
C GLY A 32 3.40 28.78 22.90
N ILE A 33 2.45 28.04 22.30
CA ILE A 33 1.78 28.41 21.03
C ILE A 33 0.32 28.73 21.24
N SER A 34 -0.25 29.54 20.35
CA SER A 34 -1.68 29.84 20.31
C SER A 34 -2.37 28.98 19.23
N LEU A 35 -3.49 28.38 19.62
CA LEU A 35 -4.41 27.71 18.69
C LEU A 35 -5.66 28.57 18.57
N PRO A 36 -5.96 29.12 17.38
CA PRO A 36 -7.23 29.83 17.15
C PRO A 36 -8.43 28.91 17.38
N ASP A 37 -9.49 29.42 17.99
CA ASP A 37 -10.72 28.65 18.30
C ASP A 37 -11.38 28.03 17.05
N GLU A 38 -11.25 28.71 15.90
CA GLU A 38 -11.82 28.26 14.64
C GLU A 38 -10.93 27.25 13.89
N MET A 39 -9.75 26.91 14.43
CA MET A 39 -8.85 25.96 13.79
C MET A 39 -9.40 24.53 13.91
N PRO A 40 -9.52 23.78 12.79
CA PRO A 40 -9.90 22.39 12.87
C PRO A 40 -8.95 21.59 13.75
N GLN A 41 -9.49 20.70 14.55
CA GLN A 41 -8.72 19.90 15.54
C GLN A 41 -7.59 19.09 14.89
N LEU A 42 -7.79 18.60 13.67
CA LEU A 42 -6.77 17.89 12.90
C LEU A 42 -5.57 18.79 12.57
N VAL A 43 -5.83 20.06 12.21
CA VAL A 43 -4.77 21.06 11.92
C VAL A 43 -4.10 21.51 13.21
N ALA A 44 -4.88 21.71 14.28
CA ALA A 44 -4.36 22.04 15.61
C ALA A 44 -3.43 20.94 16.13
N ALA A 45 -3.78 19.67 15.92
CA ALA A 45 -2.92 18.54 16.27
C ALA A 45 -1.58 18.57 15.51
N ALA A 46 -1.60 18.83 14.20
CA ALA A 46 -0.38 18.93 13.39
C ALA A 46 0.51 20.10 13.87
N ARG A 47 -0.10 21.25 14.19
CA ARG A 47 0.63 22.41 14.73
C ARG A 47 1.27 22.12 16.08
N LEU A 48 0.55 21.45 16.98
CA LEU A 48 1.06 21.01 18.27
C LEU A 48 2.23 20.02 18.14
N GLN A 49 2.10 19.03 17.29
CA GLN A 49 3.15 18.05 17.06
C GLN A 49 4.44 18.74 16.56
N THR A 50 4.32 19.66 15.60
CA THR A 50 5.47 20.45 15.12
C THR A 50 6.12 21.26 16.24
N ALA A 51 5.32 21.93 17.06
CA ALA A 51 5.82 22.79 18.14
C ALA A 51 6.46 22.00 19.29
N LEU A 52 5.99 20.80 19.56
CA LEU A 52 6.54 19.92 20.63
C LEU A 52 7.77 19.13 20.14
N GLY A 53 8.19 19.30 18.89
CA GLY A 53 9.32 18.56 18.32
C GLY A 53 9.06 17.06 18.20
N ASN A 54 7.83 16.62 18.38
CA ASN A 54 7.45 15.26 18.08
C ASN A 54 7.52 15.09 16.56
N ASP A 55 8.33 14.15 16.17
CA ASP A 55 8.73 13.90 14.81
C ASP A 55 7.50 13.64 13.92
N ILE A 56 7.03 14.68 13.23
CA ILE A 56 6.14 14.53 12.07
C ILE A 56 7.04 14.34 10.85
N GLY A 57 8.17 13.66 11.04
CA GLY A 57 9.23 13.62 10.06
C GLY A 57 9.74 15.04 9.72
N THR A 58 10.63 15.13 8.78
CA THR A 58 11.17 16.41 8.28
C THR A 58 10.10 17.34 7.67
N GLU A 59 8.87 16.86 7.47
CA GLU A 59 7.78 17.63 6.82
C GLU A 59 7.30 18.84 7.61
N GLY A 60 7.43 18.84 8.93
CA GLY A 60 7.10 19.99 9.77
C GLY A 60 7.96 21.23 9.50
N THR A 61 9.11 21.04 8.85
CA THR A 61 10.06 22.13 8.53
C THR A 61 10.04 22.53 7.07
N PHE A 62 9.35 21.78 6.19
CA PHE A 62 9.33 22.06 4.76
C PHE A 62 8.28 23.09 4.36
N GLU A 63 8.62 23.89 3.34
CA GLU A 63 7.68 24.78 2.67
C GLU A 63 6.54 23.99 1.99
N ILE A 64 5.37 24.62 1.93
CA ILE A 64 4.19 24.03 1.32
C ILE A 64 4.39 23.99 -0.20
N HIS A 65 4.16 22.84 -0.81
CA HIS A 65 4.21 22.69 -2.26
C HIS A 65 3.08 23.44 -2.97
N ASP A 66 3.37 24.00 -4.15
CA ASP A 66 2.35 24.65 -5.00
C ASP A 66 1.15 23.76 -5.28
N THR A 67 1.37 22.46 -5.48
CA THR A 67 0.29 21.49 -5.66
C THR A 67 -0.61 21.35 -4.44
N GLN A 68 -0.07 21.50 -3.24
CA GLN A 68 -0.87 21.48 -2.00
C GLN A 68 -1.68 22.78 -1.87
N TRP A 69 -1.10 23.94 -2.21
CA TRP A 69 -1.83 25.20 -2.26
C TRP A 69 -3.00 25.14 -3.24
N GLN A 70 -2.75 24.69 -4.47
CA GLN A 70 -3.77 24.53 -5.49
C GLN A 70 -4.89 23.57 -5.04
N LEU A 71 -4.52 22.45 -4.40
CA LEU A 71 -5.50 21.48 -3.90
C LEU A 71 -6.31 22.04 -2.74
N MET A 72 -5.68 22.75 -1.79
CA MET A 72 -6.39 23.43 -0.70
C MET A 72 -7.39 24.46 -1.24
N GLU A 73 -7.00 25.24 -2.25
CA GLU A 73 -7.87 26.21 -2.89
C GLU A 73 -9.05 25.53 -3.60
N ALA A 74 -8.79 24.49 -4.39
CA ALA A 74 -9.81 23.74 -5.13
C ALA A 74 -10.80 22.98 -4.23
N LEU A 75 -10.38 22.60 -3.02
CA LEU A 75 -11.23 21.89 -2.07
C LEU A 75 -12.12 22.80 -1.24
N GLN A 76 -11.80 24.09 -1.15
CA GLN A 76 -12.63 25.04 -0.41
C GLN A 76 -14.00 25.25 -1.10
N THR A 77 -14.99 25.52 -0.29
CA THR A 77 -16.34 25.88 -0.72
C THR A 77 -16.81 27.09 0.09
N THR A 78 -18.00 27.62 -0.20
CA THR A 78 -18.60 28.67 0.63
C THR A 78 -18.82 28.24 2.07
N GLU A 79 -18.98 26.96 2.32
CA GLU A 79 -19.27 26.35 3.62
C GLU A 79 -18.00 25.85 4.35
N PHE A 80 -16.99 25.38 3.59
CA PHE A 80 -15.76 24.83 4.16
C PHE A 80 -14.57 25.63 3.65
N ARG A 81 -14.03 26.49 4.50
CA ARG A 81 -12.89 27.36 4.18
C ARG A 81 -11.75 27.13 5.14
N ILE A 82 -10.56 27.45 4.66
CA ILE A 82 -9.37 27.54 5.50
C ILE A 82 -9.49 28.83 6.30
N THR A 83 -9.64 28.70 7.62
CA THR A 83 -9.79 29.85 8.54
C THR A 83 -8.44 30.38 9.01
N THR A 84 -7.40 29.55 8.98
CA THR A 84 -6.04 29.89 9.38
C THR A 84 -5.05 29.35 8.36
N PRO A 85 -4.19 30.22 7.78
CA PRO A 85 -3.18 29.75 6.81
C PRO A 85 -2.29 28.65 7.37
N ALA A 86 -2.03 27.63 6.56
CA ALA A 86 -1.06 26.59 6.90
C ALA A 86 0.34 27.20 6.94
N GLN A 87 1.13 26.85 7.95
CA GLN A 87 2.48 27.36 8.15
C GLN A 87 3.56 26.45 7.54
N ASN A 88 3.22 25.18 7.36
CA ASN A 88 4.15 24.17 6.85
C ASN A 88 3.39 23.06 6.11
N ARG A 89 4.15 22.13 5.51
CA ARG A 89 3.61 21.02 4.72
C ARG A 89 2.69 20.08 5.53
N ALA A 90 3.00 19.84 6.80
CA ALA A 90 2.19 18.99 7.66
C ALA A 90 0.80 19.61 7.95
N GLU A 91 0.77 20.93 8.22
CA GLU A 91 -0.50 21.65 8.39
C GLU A 91 -1.30 21.70 7.08
N ALA A 92 -0.64 21.92 5.94
CA ALA A 92 -1.30 21.90 4.64
C ALA A 92 -1.94 20.53 4.35
N ARG A 93 -1.24 19.44 4.67
CA ARG A 93 -1.79 18.08 4.57
C ARG A 93 -3.01 17.88 5.44
N SER A 94 -2.96 18.35 6.68
CA SER A 94 -4.06 18.27 7.63
C SER A 94 -5.28 19.08 7.17
N TRP A 95 -5.07 20.25 6.59
CA TRP A 95 -6.14 21.03 5.97
C TRP A 95 -6.78 20.30 4.79
N ILE A 96 -5.98 19.73 3.90
CA ILE A 96 -6.46 18.94 2.77
C ILE A 96 -7.30 17.75 3.26
N ALA A 97 -6.80 17.02 4.26
CA ALA A 97 -7.52 15.89 4.85
C ALA A 97 -8.84 16.33 5.48
N TYR A 98 -8.86 17.44 6.22
CA TYR A 98 -10.06 18.03 6.81
C TYR A 98 -11.09 18.43 5.75
N LEU A 99 -10.68 19.13 4.70
CA LEU A 99 -11.58 19.55 3.63
C LEU A 99 -12.21 18.35 2.89
N TYR A 100 -11.42 17.31 2.63
CA TYR A 100 -11.96 16.05 2.08
C TYR A 100 -12.97 15.40 3.03
N LEU A 101 -12.64 15.33 4.31
CA LEU A 101 -13.53 14.77 5.32
C LEU A 101 -14.89 15.51 5.34
N ARG A 102 -14.84 16.83 5.38
CA ARG A 102 -16.08 17.66 5.39
C ARG A 102 -16.92 17.47 4.12
N ARG A 103 -16.27 17.37 2.95
CA ARG A 103 -16.96 17.06 1.68
C ARG A 103 -17.63 15.69 1.73
N ARG A 104 -16.95 14.69 2.27
CA ARG A 104 -17.48 13.31 2.42
C ARG A 104 -18.65 13.26 3.39
N GLN A 105 -18.54 13.90 4.55
CA GLN A 105 -19.63 14.02 5.51
C GLN A 105 -20.86 14.70 4.88
N LYS A 106 -20.65 15.81 4.15
CA LYS A 106 -21.75 16.49 3.43
C LYS A 106 -22.39 15.59 2.39
N ALA A 107 -21.58 14.83 1.64
CA ALA A 107 -22.08 13.88 0.64
C ALA A 107 -22.89 12.76 1.30
N LEU A 108 -22.43 12.18 2.41
CA LEU A 108 -23.16 11.16 3.17
C LEU A 108 -24.53 11.68 3.64
N ARG A 109 -24.56 12.89 4.22
CA ARG A 109 -25.82 13.53 4.66
C ARG A 109 -26.78 13.76 3.49
N ARG A 110 -26.25 14.19 2.33
CA ARG A 110 -27.05 14.43 1.11
C ARG A 110 -27.58 13.12 0.51
N LEU A 111 -26.75 12.08 0.48
CA LEU A 111 -27.10 10.82 -0.16
C LEU A 111 -28.02 9.96 0.70
N GLU A 112 -28.00 10.11 2.03
CA GLU A 112 -28.81 9.33 2.99
C GLU A 112 -28.80 7.82 2.69
N LEU A 113 -27.59 7.28 2.48
CA LEU A 113 -27.43 5.90 2.03
C LEU A 113 -27.81 4.89 3.09
N ASN A 114 -28.47 3.83 2.65
CA ASN A 114 -28.78 2.64 3.43
C ASN A 114 -28.25 1.38 2.75
N ALA A 115 -28.04 0.33 3.54
CA ALA A 115 -27.72 -0.97 2.99
C ALA A 115 -28.85 -1.44 2.05
N GLY A 116 -28.48 -1.93 0.87
CA GLY A 116 -29.41 -2.32 -0.17
C GLY A 116 -29.76 -1.21 -1.18
N ASP A 117 -29.36 0.05 -0.95
CA ASP A 117 -29.44 1.07 -1.98
C ASP A 117 -28.49 0.73 -3.13
N VAL A 118 -28.86 1.12 -4.36
CA VAL A 118 -28.00 0.98 -5.53
C VAL A 118 -27.41 2.33 -5.86
N VAL A 119 -26.09 2.37 -5.92
CA VAL A 119 -25.31 3.58 -6.27
C VAL A 119 -24.48 3.33 -7.51
N GLY A 120 -24.00 4.40 -8.12
CA GLY A 120 -23.07 4.35 -9.26
C GLY A 120 -22.24 5.61 -9.34
N TYR A 121 -21.29 5.63 -10.26
CA TYR A 121 -20.55 6.86 -10.59
C TYR A 121 -21.38 7.74 -11.55
N PRO A 122 -21.29 9.08 -11.43
CA PRO A 122 -22.14 9.99 -12.25
C PRO A 122 -22.05 9.73 -13.75
N ASP A 123 -20.84 9.54 -14.26
CA ASP A 123 -20.52 9.52 -15.69
C ASP A 123 -20.35 8.10 -16.26
N VAL A 124 -20.66 7.08 -15.49
CA VAL A 124 -20.50 5.67 -15.88
C VAL A 124 -21.80 4.92 -15.62
N ASP A 125 -22.22 4.11 -16.57
CA ASP A 125 -23.34 3.18 -16.37
C ASP A 125 -22.92 2.02 -15.46
N SER A 126 -22.79 2.34 -14.16
CA SER A 126 -22.40 1.41 -13.12
C SER A 126 -23.46 1.31 -12.04
N ALA A 127 -23.67 0.12 -11.54
CA ALA A 127 -24.62 -0.15 -10.46
C ALA A 127 -23.95 -1.06 -9.41
N PHE A 128 -23.88 -0.58 -8.17
CA PHE A 128 -23.34 -1.30 -7.02
C PHE A 128 -24.35 -1.26 -5.89
N GLU A 129 -24.65 -2.40 -5.29
CA GLU A 129 -25.50 -2.47 -4.10
C GLU A 129 -24.65 -2.11 -2.85
N VAL A 130 -25.10 -1.17 -2.06
CA VAL A 130 -24.45 -0.77 -0.82
C VAL A 130 -24.58 -1.89 0.21
N SER A 131 -23.46 -2.36 0.75
CA SER A 131 -23.44 -3.32 1.85
C SER A 131 -23.36 -2.64 3.22
N SER A 132 -22.51 -1.65 3.35
CA SER A 132 -22.30 -0.91 4.60
C SER A 132 -21.60 0.42 4.35
N ILE A 133 -21.56 1.27 5.37
CA ILE A 133 -20.75 2.49 5.41
C ILE A 133 -19.74 2.31 6.53
N GLY A 134 -18.45 2.53 6.23
CA GLY A 134 -17.37 2.43 7.19
C GLY A 134 -17.31 3.62 8.15
N THR A 135 -16.60 3.45 9.25
CA THR A 135 -16.32 4.52 10.22
C THR A 135 -15.52 5.68 9.61
N ASP A 136 -14.78 5.42 8.54
CA ASP A 136 -14.07 6.44 7.74
C ASP A 136 -14.98 7.13 6.70
N GLY A 137 -16.25 6.73 6.61
CA GLY A 137 -17.22 7.24 5.65
C GLY A 137 -17.15 6.64 4.27
N ARG A 138 -16.37 5.58 4.04
CA ARG A 138 -16.39 4.83 2.79
C ARG A 138 -17.68 4.05 2.65
N VAL A 139 -18.20 4.02 1.43
CA VAL A 139 -19.36 3.22 1.05
C VAL A 139 -18.85 1.90 0.48
N TYR A 140 -19.14 0.79 1.16
CA TYR A 140 -18.74 -0.54 0.75
C TYR A 140 -19.85 -1.21 -0.05
N PHE A 141 -19.45 -1.95 -1.09
CA PHE A 141 -20.37 -2.58 -2.01
C PHE A 141 -20.51 -4.09 -1.72
N LYS A 142 -21.68 -4.62 -2.00
CA LYS A 142 -21.99 -6.04 -1.84
C LYS A 142 -21.18 -6.86 -2.86
N GLY A 143 -20.66 -8.01 -2.41
CA GLY A 143 -19.93 -8.95 -3.26
C GLY A 143 -18.49 -8.56 -3.54
N SER A 144 -17.99 -7.46 -3.00
CA SER A 144 -16.59 -7.07 -3.13
C SER A 144 -16.03 -6.61 -1.78
N ARG A 145 -14.93 -7.23 -1.35
CA ARG A 145 -14.22 -6.79 -0.13
C ARG A 145 -13.45 -5.49 -0.34
N THR A 146 -12.99 -5.29 -1.56
CA THR A 146 -12.23 -4.10 -1.97
C THR A 146 -13.09 -3.08 -2.71
N GLY A 147 -14.31 -3.45 -3.10
CA GLY A 147 -15.26 -2.57 -3.75
C GLY A 147 -15.80 -1.55 -2.75
N SER A 148 -15.22 -0.39 -2.77
CA SER A 148 -15.67 0.76 -1.98
C SER A 148 -15.41 2.05 -2.73
N ALA A 149 -16.19 3.08 -2.42
CA ALA A 149 -15.97 4.41 -2.96
C ALA A 149 -16.25 5.48 -1.90
N TRP A 150 -15.70 6.65 -2.13
CA TRP A 150 -16.04 7.82 -1.33
C TRP A 150 -17.41 8.37 -1.73
N PRO A 151 -18.23 8.79 -0.76
CA PRO A 151 -19.62 9.21 -1.04
C PRO A 151 -19.73 10.43 -1.96
N ASP A 152 -18.73 11.30 -1.96
CA ASP A 152 -18.68 12.47 -2.86
C ASP A 152 -18.50 12.11 -4.34
N LYS A 153 -18.15 10.86 -4.64
CA LYS A 153 -18.02 10.30 -5.99
C LYS A 153 -19.25 9.52 -6.46
N LEU A 154 -20.27 9.38 -5.62
CA LEU A 154 -21.41 8.52 -5.86
C LEU A 154 -22.69 9.29 -6.11
N VAL A 155 -23.59 8.69 -6.89
CA VAL A 155 -24.99 9.07 -7.05
C VAL A 155 -25.90 7.89 -6.72
N VAL A 156 -27.06 8.15 -6.13
CA VAL A 156 -28.08 7.12 -5.89
C VAL A 156 -28.76 6.80 -7.23
N ARG A 157 -28.81 5.54 -7.58
CA ARG A 157 -29.47 5.01 -8.78
C ARG A 157 -30.85 4.40 -8.46
N ALA A 158 -30.97 3.73 -7.31
CA ALA A 158 -32.22 3.23 -6.80
C ALA A 158 -32.16 3.11 -5.26
N ARG A 159 -33.29 3.33 -4.60
CA ARG A 159 -33.42 3.10 -3.16
C ARG A 159 -33.75 1.63 -2.86
N SER A 160 -33.40 1.15 -1.66
CA SER A 160 -33.62 -0.22 -1.25
C SER A 160 -35.11 -0.63 -1.22
N ASP A 161 -36.01 0.33 -1.06
CA ASP A 161 -37.47 0.17 -1.03
C ASP A 161 -38.16 0.42 -2.38
N ASP A 162 -37.45 0.94 -3.38
CA ASP A 162 -37.99 1.17 -4.75
C ASP A 162 -38.30 -0.17 -5.43
N ARG A 163 -39.52 -0.31 -5.93
CA ARG A 163 -40.06 -1.53 -6.58
C ARG A 163 -40.26 -1.39 -8.09
N GLY A 164 -39.96 -0.24 -8.68
CA GLY A 164 -40.09 -0.01 -10.11
C GLY A 164 -39.17 -0.89 -10.97
N ASP A 165 -39.55 -1.12 -12.22
CA ASP A 165 -38.83 -2.00 -13.16
C ASP A 165 -37.38 -1.58 -13.36
N THR A 166 -37.13 -0.27 -13.44
CA THR A 166 -35.78 0.28 -13.56
C THR A 166 -34.93 -0.07 -12.33
N ALA A 167 -35.49 0.07 -11.12
CA ALA A 167 -34.80 -0.26 -9.89
C ALA A 167 -34.51 -1.77 -9.77
N GLN A 168 -35.47 -2.60 -10.22
CA GLN A 168 -35.26 -4.06 -10.28
C GLN A 168 -34.15 -4.45 -11.27
N THR A 169 -34.11 -3.79 -12.43
CA THR A 169 -33.04 -4.00 -13.40
C THR A 169 -31.68 -3.60 -12.85
N LEU A 170 -31.58 -2.44 -12.20
CA LEU A 170 -30.33 -1.97 -11.57
C LEU A 170 -29.86 -2.93 -10.47
N ARG A 171 -30.78 -3.44 -9.62
CA ARG A 171 -30.44 -4.44 -8.60
C ARG A 171 -29.96 -5.74 -9.20
N ARG A 172 -30.58 -6.20 -10.29
CA ARG A 172 -30.13 -7.41 -10.99
C ARG A 172 -28.72 -7.22 -11.55
N ASN A 173 -28.45 -6.06 -12.15
CA ASN A 173 -27.12 -5.74 -12.66
C ASN A 173 -26.09 -5.66 -11.52
N ALA A 174 -26.44 -5.00 -10.41
CA ALA A 174 -25.60 -4.94 -9.22
C ALA A 174 -25.36 -6.33 -8.62
N ALA A 175 -26.39 -7.19 -8.55
CA ALA A 175 -26.27 -8.56 -8.05
C ALA A 175 -25.41 -9.44 -8.96
N ASN A 176 -25.54 -9.30 -10.28
CA ASN A 176 -24.68 -9.99 -11.25
C ASN A 176 -23.22 -9.58 -11.09
N LEU A 177 -22.94 -8.26 -11.01
CA LEU A 177 -21.62 -7.74 -10.75
C LEU A 177 -21.07 -8.21 -9.41
N ALA A 178 -21.90 -8.15 -8.35
CA ALA A 178 -21.55 -8.63 -7.02
C ALA A 178 -21.20 -10.12 -7.02
N SER A 179 -21.94 -10.94 -7.76
CA SER A 179 -21.67 -12.37 -7.92
C SER A 179 -20.32 -12.61 -8.58
N LEU A 180 -20.04 -11.91 -9.69
CA LEU A 180 -18.76 -12.01 -10.38
C LEU A 180 -17.60 -11.59 -9.48
N MET A 181 -17.73 -10.44 -8.81
CA MET A 181 -16.72 -9.92 -7.89
C MET A 181 -16.63 -10.78 -6.62
N GLY A 182 -17.76 -11.28 -6.10
CA GLY A 182 -17.83 -12.13 -4.93
C GLY A 182 -17.15 -13.47 -5.15
N THR A 183 -17.38 -14.11 -6.28
CA THR A 183 -16.74 -15.38 -6.61
C THR A 183 -15.23 -15.23 -6.70
N THR A 184 -14.76 -14.20 -7.39
CA THR A 184 -13.31 -13.88 -7.46
C THR A 184 -12.76 -13.60 -6.07
N HIS A 185 -13.53 -12.87 -5.25
CA HIS A 185 -13.11 -12.48 -3.91
C HIS A 185 -13.10 -13.67 -2.93
N GLU A 186 -14.12 -14.52 -2.91
CA GLU A 186 -14.17 -15.70 -2.03
C GLU A 186 -13.03 -16.66 -2.33
N LEU A 187 -12.75 -16.90 -3.61
CA LEU A 187 -11.58 -17.69 -4.03
C LEU A 187 -10.27 -17.05 -3.56
N SER A 188 -10.13 -15.74 -3.72
CA SER A 188 -8.97 -15.00 -3.24
C SER A 188 -8.86 -15.06 -1.71
N MET A 189 -9.97 -14.93 -0.99
CA MET A 189 -9.99 -14.97 0.47
C MET A 189 -9.59 -16.31 1.05
N ALA A 190 -10.08 -17.41 0.47
CA ALA A 190 -9.68 -18.75 0.90
C ALA A 190 -8.18 -18.98 0.66
N LYS A 191 -7.68 -18.50 -0.48
CA LYS A 191 -6.25 -18.57 -0.82
C LYS A 191 -5.38 -17.67 0.05
N LEU A 192 -5.87 -16.50 0.46
CA LEU A 192 -5.11 -15.54 1.26
C LEU A 192 -5.14 -15.83 2.76
N HIS A 193 -5.98 -16.78 3.22
CA HIS A 193 -6.16 -17.05 4.65
C HIS A 193 -4.83 -17.28 5.38
N ASP A 194 -3.97 -18.11 4.83
CA ASP A 194 -2.69 -18.47 5.43
C ASP A 194 -1.64 -17.35 5.28
N LEU A 195 -1.81 -16.46 4.29
CA LEU A 195 -0.89 -15.35 4.02
C LEU A 195 -1.17 -14.12 4.88
N ARG A 196 -2.38 -13.99 5.46
CA ARG A 196 -2.78 -12.79 6.21
C ARG A 196 -1.87 -12.40 7.35
N ARG A 197 -1.25 -13.37 8.01
CA ARG A 197 -0.28 -13.13 9.08
C ARG A 197 0.98 -12.40 8.60
N TRP A 198 1.21 -12.40 7.31
CA TRP A 198 2.35 -11.77 6.64
C TRP A 198 1.95 -10.54 5.82
N GLU A 199 0.70 -10.11 5.98
CA GLU A 199 0.16 -8.96 5.28
C GLU A 199 0.84 -7.68 5.76
N VAL A 200 1.39 -6.92 4.82
CA VAL A 200 2.07 -5.66 5.10
C VAL A 200 1.03 -4.58 5.40
N GLN A 201 1.01 -4.09 6.63
CA GLN A 201 0.08 -3.06 7.11
C GLN A 201 0.67 -1.65 7.05
N GLY A 202 1.99 -1.52 6.97
CA GLY A 202 2.70 -0.25 7.01
C GLY A 202 2.62 0.55 5.71
N GLN A 203 2.75 1.87 5.84
CA GLN A 203 3.03 2.75 4.71
C GLN A 203 4.54 2.93 4.57
N LEU A 204 5.00 3.00 3.32
CA LEU A 204 6.39 3.29 3.03
C LEU A 204 6.76 4.70 3.52
N GLY A 205 7.73 4.81 4.43
CA GLY A 205 8.26 6.07 4.96
C GLY A 205 9.64 6.40 4.39
N ILE A 206 9.92 7.68 4.20
CA ILE A 206 11.23 8.12 3.70
C ILE A 206 12.34 7.81 4.72
N ASP A 207 12.05 7.95 6.02
CA ASP A 207 13.01 7.70 7.09
C ASP A 207 13.48 6.24 7.10
N ALA A 208 12.56 5.28 6.91
CA ALA A 208 12.92 3.86 6.80
C ALA A 208 13.80 3.57 5.58
N ILE A 209 13.62 4.31 4.48
CA ILE A 209 14.48 4.17 3.29
C ILE A 209 15.86 4.77 3.54
N ASP A 210 15.94 5.91 4.21
CA ASP A 210 17.21 6.58 4.49
C ASP A 210 18.02 5.80 5.52
N GLU A 211 17.36 5.17 6.49
CA GLU A 211 17.98 4.27 7.46
C GLU A 211 18.49 2.98 6.78
N LEU A 212 17.68 2.38 5.88
CA LEU A 212 18.15 1.27 5.04
C LEU A 212 19.39 1.65 4.22
N ALA A 213 19.39 2.83 3.61
CA ALA A 213 20.54 3.32 2.83
C ALA A 213 21.79 3.46 3.70
N ALA A 214 21.67 3.97 4.92
CA ALA A 214 22.77 4.11 5.87
C ALA A 214 23.32 2.72 6.31
N ILE A 215 22.45 1.75 6.55
CA ILE A 215 22.84 0.38 6.86
C ILE A 215 23.62 -0.23 5.68
N ILE A 216 23.10 -0.11 4.45
CA ILE A 216 23.75 -0.63 3.24
C ILE A 216 25.15 0.00 3.03
N GLU A 217 25.33 1.28 3.39
CA GLU A 217 26.61 1.97 3.23
C GLU A 217 27.70 1.42 4.15
N THR A 218 27.32 0.89 5.30
CA THR A 218 28.26 0.42 6.34
C THR A 218 28.33 -1.09 6.45
N ALA A 219 27.43 -1.83 5.80
CA ALA A 219 27.35 -3.28 5.91
C ALA A 219 28.47 -3.99 5.12
N ASP A 220 29.19 -4.87 5.78
CA ASP A 220 30.20 -5.75 5.16
C ASP A 220 29.57 -7.04 4.59
N ASP A 221 28.40 -7.45 5.12
CA ASP A 221 27.64 -8.61 4.69
C ASP A 221 26.14 -8.30 4.59
N GLU A 222 25.34 -9.26 4.16
CA GLU A 222 23.90 -9.12 3.95
C GLU A 222 23.08 -9.08 5.23
N ARG A 223 23.59 -9.60 6.34
CA ARG A 223 22.82 -9.82 7.58
C ARG A 223 22.23 -8.56 8.22
N PRO A 224 22.95 -7.43 8.36
CA PRO A 224 22.35 -6.19 8.89
C PRO A 224 21.17 -5.70 8.04
N ILE A 225 21.28 -5.86 6.72
CA ILE A 225 20.25 -5.46 5.75
C ILE A 225 19.04 -6.39 5.90
N GLN A 226 19.27 -7.69 5.98
CA GLN A 226 18.21 -8.69 6.17
C GLN A 226 17.41 -8.42 7.46
N VAL A 227 18.10 -8.24 8.58
CA VAL A 227 17.45 -7.94 9.89
C VAL A 227 16.60 -6.67 9.82
N TYR A 228 17.10 -5.65 9.13
CA TYR A 228 16.36 -4.41 8.96
C TYR A 228 15.10 -4.60 8.08
N LEU A 229 15.23 -5.32 6.97
CA LEU A 229 14.10 -5.63 6.08
C LEU A 229 13.07 -6.57 6.72
N GLU A 230 13.48 -7.46 7.63
CA GLU A 230 12.56 -8.27 8.45
C GLU A 230 11.73 -7.39 9.40
N ALA A 231 12.33 -6.35 9.97
CA ALA A 231 11.65 -5.39 10.85
C ALA A 231 10.78 -4.38 10.08
N HIS A 232 11.10 -4.13 8.79
CA HIS A 232 10.44 -3.17 7.92
C HIS A 232 9.91 -3.82 6.62
N PRO A 233 8.93 -4.76 6.73
CA PRO A 233 8.43 -5.50 5.57
C PRO A 233 7.75 -4.60 4.52
N GLU A 234 7.32 -3.39 4.87
CA GLU A 234 6.76 -2.41 3.94
C GLU A 234 7.75 -2.01 2.83
N LEU A 235 9.06 -2.04 3.10
CA LEU A 235 10.09 -1.76 2.12
C LEU A 235 10.08 -2.78 0.99
N LEU A 236 10.07 -4.05 1.32
CA LEU A 236 10.00 -5.13 0.31
C LEU A 236 8.63 -5.22 -0.33
N GLY A 237 7.56 -5.08 0.45
CA GLY A 237 6.19 -5.09 -0.05
C GLY A 237 5.91 -3.98 -1.07
N ALA A 238 6.63 -2.85 -1.00
CA ALA A 238 6.49 -1.75 -1.95
C ALA A 238 7.05 -2.07 -3.35
N LEU A 239 7.93 -3.05 -3.50
CA LEU A 239 8.49 -3.46 -4.79
C LEU A 239 7.46 -4.09 -5.74
N LEU A 240 6.33 -4.51 -5.21
CA LEU A 240 5.22 -5.06 -5.95
C LEU A 240 4.09 -4.02 -6.04
N GLY A 241 3.43 -3.94 -7.17
CA GLY A 241 2.41 -2.92 -7.45
C GLY A 241 0.96 -3.39 -7.24
N GLY A 242 0.76 -4.58 -6.66
CA GLY A 242 -0.55 -5.17 -6.39
C GLY A 242 -1.25 -4.60 -5.16
N ARG A 243 -2.41 -5.16 -4.83
CA ARG A 243 -3.28 -4.66 -3.76
C ARG A 243 -2.84 -5.16 -2.38
N ASP A 244 -3.12 -6.44 -2.10
CA ASP A 244 -2.70 -7.05 -0.85
C ASP A 244 -1.25 -7.47 -1.01
N ARG A 245 -0.38 -7.11 -0.08
CA ARG A 245 1.05 -7.36 -0.15
C ARG A 245 1.47 -8.18 1.06
N PHE A 246 2.27 -9.19 0.81
CA PHE A 246 2.73 -10.13 1.82
C PHE A 246 4.24 -10.26 1.74
N VAL A 247 4.90 -10.24 2.90
CA VAL A 247 6.34 -10.43 3.03
C VAL A 247 6.59 -11.51 4.05
N ILE A 248 7.14 -12.64 3.61
CA ILE A 248 7.44 -13.80 4.44
C ILE A 248 8.95 -13.88 4.60
N PRO A 249 9.51 -13.54 5.77
CA PRO A 249 10.93 -13.68 6.03
C PRO A 249 11.26 -15.15 6.30
N ARG A 250 12.36 -15.60 5.76
CA ARG A 250 13.01 -16.89 6.01
C ARG A 250 12.06 -18.10 6.01
N PRO A 251 11.23 -18.28 4.96
CA PRO A 251 10.34 -19.45 4.89
C PRO A 251 11.14 -20.73 4.74
N SER A 252 10.80 -21.76 5.51
CA SER A 252 11.48 -23.06 5.41
C SER A 252 10.90 -23.92 4.28
N PHE A 253 11.73 -24.26 3.31
CA PHE A 253 11.39 -25.21 2.26
C PHE A 253 11.83 -26.62 2.66
N GLY A 254 10.98 -27.27 3.45
CA GLY A 254 11.17 -28.64 3.91
C GLY A 254 12.39 -28.82 4.83
N GLY A 255 12.84 -27.79 5.50
CA GLY A 255 14.03 -27.80 6.36
C GLY A 255 15.36 -27.87 5.59
N LYS A 256 15.31 -27.89 4.24
CA LYS A 256 16.52 -28.00 3.38
C LYS A 256 16.99 -26.63 2.89
N TYR A 257 16.04 -25.75 2.53
CA TYR A 257 16.32 -24.41 2.02
C TYR A 257 15.57 -23.37 2.84
N GLU A 258 16.15 -22.19 2.93
CA GLU A 258 15.59 -21.04 3.65
C GLU A 258 15.82 -19.79 2.80
N PRO A 259 14.90 -19.45 1.89
CA PRO A 259 14.92 -18.16 1.18
C PRO A 259 14.98 -16.98 2.14
N ASP A 260 15.71 -15.91 1.82
CA ASP A 260 15.71 -14.72 2.66
C ASP A 260 14.31 -14.14 2.76
N PHE A 261 13.62 -13.99 1.62
CA PHE A 261 12.22 -13.55 1.62
C PHE A 261 11.41 -14.20 0.48
N LEU A 262 10.14 -14.43 0.75
CA LEU A 262 9.12 -14.56 -0.28
C LEU A 262 8.21 -13.33 -0.21
N ILE A 263 8.03 -12.66 -1.33
CA ILE A 263 7.12 -11.54 -1.44
C ILE A 263 5.96 -11.95 -2.34
N ALA A 264 4.76 -11.56 -1.97
CA ALA A 264 3.59 -11.76 -2.82
C ALA A 264 2.71 -10.53 -2.87
N ASP A 265 2.02 -10.34 -3.97
CA ASP A 265 0.92 -9.41 -4.10
C ASP A 265 -0.26 -10.03 -4.85
N THR A 266 -1.40 -9.37 -4.77
CA THR A 266 -2.60 -9.78 -5.50
C THR A 266 -2.92 -8.80 -6.60
N ASP A 267 -3.25 -9.33 -7.76
CA ASP A 267 -3.77 -8.57 -8.90
C ASP A 267 -5.00 -9.25 -9.52
N SER A 268 -5.42 -8.81 -10.70
CA SER A 268 -6.56 -9.41 -11.43
C SER A 268 -6.30 -10.85 -11.91
N MET A 269 -5.05 -11.30 -11.93
CA MET A 269 -4.64 -12.66 -12.36
C MET A 269 -4.43 -13.60 -11.19
N GLY A 270 -4.52 -13.13 -9.94
CA GLY A 270 -4.33 -13.92 -8.74
C GLY A 270 -3.13 -13.48 -7.89
N ILE A 271 -2.45 -14.43 -7.27
CA ILE A 271 -1.30 -14.15 -6.41
C ILE A 271 -0.02 -14.27 -7.24
N ARG A 272 0.73 -13.19 -7.29
CA ARG A 272 2.06 -13.15 -7.90
C ARG A 272 3.12 -13.30 -6.81
N TRP A 273 4.14 -14.11 -7.09
CA TRP A 273 5.23 -14.39 -6.15
C TRP A 273 6.57 -13.91 -6.69
N LEU A 274 7.40 -13.41 -5.78
CA LEU A 274 8.78 -13.03 -6.01
C LEU A 274 9.65 -13.71 -4.94
N LEU A 275 10.60 -14.53 -5.40
CA LEU A 275 11.63 -15.16 -4.56
C LEU A 275 12.78 -14.17 -4.42
N VAL A 276 13.18 -13.82 -3.21
CA VAL A 276 14.21 -12.80 -2.96
C VAL A 276 15.39 -13.42 -2.22
N GLU A 277 16.57 -13.16 -2.75
CA GLU A 277 17.85 -13.51 -2.15
C GLU A 277 18.71 -12.26 -1.99
N LEU A 278 19.32 -12.15 -0.85
CA LEU A 278 20.24 -11.09 -0.49
C LEU A 278 21.66 -11.63 -0.46
N GLU A 279 22.55 -10.94 -1.13
CA GLU A 279 23.97 -11.24 -1.14
C GLU A 279 24.77 -10.02 -0.66
N THR A 280 26.00 -10.22 -0.24
CA THR A 280 26.80 -9.14 0.36
C THR A 280 26.84 -7.86 -0.49
N PRO A 281 26.64 -6.67 0.11
CA PRO A 281 26.78 -5.38 -0.56
C PRO A 281 28.24 -5.07 -0.96
N ALA A 282 29.20 -5.69 -0.31
CA ALA A 282 30.63 -5.46 -0.60
C ALA A 282 31.11 -6.15 -1.88
N SER A 283 30.26 -6.97 -2.53
CA SER A 283 30.64 -7.73 -3.72
C SER A 283 30.49 -6.93 -5.01
N SER A 284 31.25 -7.31 -6.03
CA SER A 284 30.97 -6.93 -7.42
C SER A 284 29.85 -7.82 -7.99
N VAL A 285 29.07 -7.29 -8.92
CA VAL A 285 27.97 -8.04 -9.57
C VAL A 285 28.49 -8.84 -10.77
N THR A 286 29.45 -8.27 -11.50
CA THR A 286 29.98 -8.83 -12.73
C THR A 286 31.52 -8.85 -12.73
N LEU A 287 32.07 -9.81 -13.44
CA LEU A 287 33.52 -9.88 -13.64
C LEU A 287 34.00 -8.78 -14.61
N SER A 288 35.13 -8.17 -14.31
CA SER A 288 35.68 -7.08 -15.12
C SER A 288 36.20 -7.51 -16.49
N THR A 289 36.62 -8.77 -16.62
CA THR A 289 37.29 -9.31 -17.82
C THR A 289 36.42 -10.27 -18.62
N GLN A 290 35.24 -10.63 -18.11
CA GLN A 290 34.35 -11.60 -18.73
C GLN A 290 32.91 -11.05 -18.66
N ASN A 291 32.12 -11.31 -19.72
CA ASN A 291 30.68 -11.08 -19.71
C ASN A 291 29.96 -12.14 -18.86
N ALA A 292 30.31 -12.21 -17.58
CA ALA A 292 29.79 -13.21 -16.66
C ALA A 292 29.50 -12.59 -15.28
N LEU A 293 28.56 -13.22 -14.57
CA LEU A 293 28.25 -12.87 -13.19
C LEU A 293 29.41 -13.21 -12.26
N GLU A 294 29.63 -12.39 -11.25
CA GLU A 294 30.57 -12.65 -10.17
C GLU A 294 30.08 -13.80 -9.27
N LYS A 295 30.96 -14.32 -8.42
CA LYS A 295 30.71 -15.52 -7.60
C LYS A 295 29.45 -15.38 -6.73
N ASN A 296 29.29 -14.27 -6.02
CA ASN A 296 28.14 -14.07 -5.12
C ASN A 296 26.84 -13.88 -5.92
N ALA A 297 26.85 -13.11 -7.01
CA ALA A 297 25.71 -13.01 -7.89
C ALA A 297 25.28 -14.38 -8.46
N ARG A 298 26.25 -15.24 -8.81
CA ARG A 298 25.96 -16.62 -9.25
C ARG A 298 25.41 -17.47 -8.11
N ARG A 299 25.91 -17.30 -6.87
CA ARG A 299 25.43 -18.00 -5.69
C ARG A 299 23.93 -17.72 -5.48
N GLY A 300 23.55 -16.46 -5.41
CA GLY A 300 22.14 -16.08 -5.24
C GLY A 300 21.23 -16.59 -6.35
N VAL A 301 21.70 -16.56 -7.60
CA VAL A 301 20.97 -17.19 -8.72
C VAL A 301 20.80 -18.69 -8.52
N THR A 302 21.86 -19.40 -8.13
CA THR A 302 21.84 -20.85 -7.91
C THR A 302 20.85 -21.19 -6.79
N GLN A 303 20.83 -20.43 -5.70
CA GLN A 303 19.88 -20.62 -4.60
C GLN A 303 18.42 -20.49 -5.07
N ILE A 304 18.09 -19.46 -5.85
CA ILE A 304 16.75 -19.33 -6.43
C ILE A 304 16.41 -20.51 -7.35
N GLN A 305 17.35 -21.00 -8.14
CA GLN A 305 17.12 -22.17 -9.00
C GLN A 305 16.88 -23.45 -8.18
N GLU A 306 17.63 -23.66 -7.10
CA GLU A 306 17.42 -24.77 -6.16
C GLU A 306 16.05 -24.69 -5.47
N TRP A 307 15.57 -23.49 -5.11
CA TRP A 307 14.22 -23.30 -4.54
C TRP A 307 13.15 -23.61 -5.57
N ARG A 308 13.33 -23.23 -6.82
CA ARG A 308 12.41 -23.57 -7.92
C ARG A 308 12.34 -25.06 -8.17
N GLU A 309 13.48 -25.75 -8.13
CA GLU A 309 13.53 -27.21 -8.23
C GLU A 309 12.81 -27.87 -7.04
N TRP A 310 13.05 -27.37 -5.82
CA TRP A 310 12.32 -27.85 -4.66
C TRP A 310 10.80 -27.63 -4.80
N LEU A 311 10.37 -26.44 -5.22
CA LEU A 311 8.98 -26.13 -5.48
C LEU A 311 8.36 -27.05 -6.54
N GLN A 312 9.09 -27.38 -7.60
CA GLN A 312 8.62 -28.28 -8.63
C GLN A 312 8.33 -29.69 -8.07
N ASN A 313 9.15 -30.15 -7.16
CA ASN A 313 9.03 -31.46 -6.55
C ASN A 313 8.04 -31.50 -5.37
N ASN A 314 7.70 -30.36 -4.77
CA ASN A 314 6.91 -30.25 -3.54
C ASN A 314 5.71 -29.28 -3.67
N LEU A 315 5.23 -29.03 -4.88
CA LEU A 315 4.26 -27.98 -5.17
C LEU A 315 2.97 -28.10 -4.37
N ASP A 316 2.44 -29.34 -4.25
CA ASP A 316 1.22 -29.60 -3.49
C ASP A 316 1.39 -29.30 -2.01
N GLY A 317 2.53 -29.66 -1.43
CA GLY A 317 2.88 -29.34 -0.05
C GLY A 317 3.08 -27.83 0.16
N ALA A 318 3.75 -27.17 -0.79
CA ALA A 318 3.96 -25.72 -0.72
C ALA A 318 2.63 -24.94 -0.77
N ARG A 319 1.70 -25.32 -1.62
CA ARG A 319 0.39 -24.67 -1.77
C ARG A 319 -0.65 -25.06 -0.72
N ARG A 320 -0.50 -26.23 -0.12
CA ARG A 320 -1.43 -26.74 0.88
C ARG A 320 -1.48 -25.79 2.05
N SER A 321 -2.71 -25.63 2.59
CA SER A 321 -2.94 -24.78 3.76
C SER A 321 -2.17 -25.27 4.99
N LEU A 322 -1.78 -24.34 5.85
CA LEU A 322 -1.06 -24.57 7.11
C LEU A 322 -1.79 -25.54 8.04
N ASN A 323 -3.12 -25.47 8.10
CA ASN A 323 -3.94 -26.38 8.92
C ASN A 323 -3.94 -27.84 8.39
N ARG A 324 -3.28 -28.10 7.26
CA ARG A 324 -3.11 -29.40 6.63
C ARG A 324 -1.64 -29.77 6.41
N ASP A 325 -0.76 -29.28 7.26
CA ASP A 325 0.69 -29.51 7.19
C ASP A 325 1.32 -29.05 5.87
N GLY A 326 0.79 -27.99 5.28
CA GLY A 326 1.36 -27.31 4.12
C GLY A 326 2.07 -26.01 4.48
N LEU A 327 2.62 -25.31 3.49
CA LEU A 327 3.29 -24.03 3.71
C LEU A 327 2.34 -22.82 3.53
N GLY A 328 1.12 -23.02 3.03
CA GLY A 328 0.15 -21.95 2.82
C GLY A 328 0.50 -20.97 1.68
N LEU A 329 1.42 -21.34 0.79
CA LEU A 329 1.91 -20.49 -0.31
C LEU A 329 0.97 -20.62 -1.52
N ALA A 330 -0.25 -20.16 -1.36
CA ALA A 330 -1.28 -20.27 -2.38
C ALA A 330 -0.80 -19.71 -3.74
N ASP A 331 -1.11 -20.44 -4.81
CA ASP A 331 -0.76 -20.11 -6.20
C ASP A 331 0.74 -19.96 -6.51
N ILE A 332 1.67 -20.26 -5.58
CA ILE A 332 3.10 -20.24 -5.88
C ILE A 332 3.43 -21.20 -7.03
N ARG A 333 4.39 -20.83 -7.86
CA ARG A 333 4.80 -21.62 -9.04
C ARG A 333 6.28 -21.91 -8.99
N PRO A 334 6.71 -23.04 -9.54
CA PRO A 334 8.14 -23.35 -9.65
C PRO A 334 8.92 -22.30 -10.44
N ASN A 335 8.28 -21.64 -11.42
CA ASN A 335 8.86 -20.57 -12.22
C ASN A 335 8.51 -19.16 -11.72
N SER A 336 8.13 -19.01 -10.45
CA SER A 336 7.96 -17.68 -9.84
C SER A 336 9.19 -16.81 -10.05
N GLU A 337 8.99 -15.50 -10.26
CA GLU A 337 10.09 -14.57 -10.51
C GLU A 337 11.11 -14.60 -9.37
N GLY A 338 12.37 -14.37 -9.70
CA GLY A 338 13.46 -14.24 -8.74
C GLY A 338 14.05 -12.84 -8.71
N LEU A 339 14.54 -12.43 -7.56
CA LEU A 339 15.27 -11.19 -7.34
C LEU A 339 16.51 -11.48 -6.49
N VAL A 340 17.68 -11.17 -7.01
CA VAL A 340 18.94 -11.18 -6.26
C VAL A 340 19.40 -9.75 -6.07
N ASN A 341 19.55 -9.31 -4.82
CA ASN A 341 20.20 -8.06 -4.50
C ASN A 341 21.64 -8.32 -4.09
N VAL A 342 22.60 -7.75 -4.81
CA VAL A 342 24.03 -8.00 -4.60
C VAL A 342 24.87 -6.79 -4.97
N GLY A 343 25.83 -6.45 -4.13
CA GLY A 343 26.82 -5.40 -4.41
C GLY A 343 26.23 -3.98 -4.52
N ARG A 344 27.08 -3.06 -4.89
CA ARG A 344 26.80 -1.64 -5.05
C ARG A 344 27.02 -1.19 -6.49
N ARG A 345 26.36 -0.11 -6.91
CA ARG A 345 26.49 0.44 -8.27
C ARG A 345 27.93 0.82 -8.63
N HIS A 346 28.68 1.40 -7.70
CA HIS A 346 30.07 1.79 -7.93
C HIS A 346 30.98 0.58 -8.17
N ALA A 347 30.58 -0.62 -7.76
CA ALA A 347 31.30 -1.87 -8.00
C ALA A 347 30.89 -2.59 -9.31
N LEU A 348 29.94 -2.02 -10.08
CA LEU A 348 29.60 -2.54 -11.40
C LEU A 348 30.77 -2.35 -12.36
N ARG A 349 31.15 -3.43 -13.05
CA ARG A 349 32.29 -3.43 -13.95
C ARG A 349 31.90 -3.91 -15.35
N GLY A 350 32.62 -3.42 -16.37
CA GLY A 350 32.47 -3.84 -17.75
C GLY A 350 31.06 -3.67 -18.29
N ASN A 351 30.56 -4.68 -19.00
CA ASN A 351 29.23 -4.69 -19.64
C ASN A 351 28.12 -5.23 -18.70
N GLY A 352 28.21 -4.91 -17.41
CA GLY A 352 27.37 -5.49 -16.36
C GLY A 352 25.86 -5.32 -16.55
N ALA A 353 25.42 -4.22 -17.19
CA ALA A 353 23.99 -4.02 -17.48
C ALA A 353 23.49 -5.05 -18.51
N ALA A 354 24.21 -5.22 -19.62
CA ALA A 354 23.83 -6.17 -20.67
C ALA A 354 23.83 -7.62 -20.18
N VAL A 355 24.85 -7.98 -19.38
CA VAL A 355 24.95 -9.33 -18.78
C VAL A 355 23.73 -9.63 -17.89
N ARG A 356 23.34 -8.70 -17.04
CA ARG A 356 22.17 -8.84 -16.14
C ARG A 356 20.86 -8.92 -16.92
N SER A 357 20.69 -8.06 -17.94
CA SER A 357 19.49 -8.06 -18.78
C SER A 357 19.31 -9.38 -19.51
N ALA A 358 20.36 -9.85 -20.20
CA ALA A 358 20.34 -11.12 -20.92
C ALA A 358 20.04 -12.29 -19.95
N PHE A 359 20.61 -12.26 -18.76
CA PHE A 359 20.37 -13.27 -17.74
C PHE A 359 18.91 -13.24 -17.24
N ALA A 360 18.37 -12.05 -16.99
CA ALA A 360 16.98 -11.89 -16.52
C ALA A 360 15.97 -12.39 -17.56
N GLU A 361 16.18 -12.08 -18.83
CA GLU A 361 15.34 -12.55 -19.94
C GLU A 361 15.30 -14.08 -20.03
N GLN A 362 16.44 -14.73 -19.86
CA GLN A 362 16.56 -16.19 -19.98
C GLN A 362 16.02 -16.95 -18.78
N ASN A 363 16.16 -16.39 -17.57
CA ASN A 363 15.96 -17.14 -16.34
C ASN A 363 14.80 -16.62 -15.49
N SER A 364 14.16 -15.47 -15.84
CA SER A 364 13.18 -14.78 -15.00
C SER A 364 13.72 -14.52 -13.58
N ILE A 365 15.02 -14.20 -13.48
CA ILE A 365 15.70 -13.81 -12.24
C ILE A 365 16.37 -12.47 -12.48
N ARG A 366 15.90 -11.45 -11.80
CA ARG A 366 16.47 -10.09 -11.85
C ARG A 366 17.63 -9.99 -10.87
N ILE A 367 18.72 -9.37 -11.30
CA ILE A 367 19.89 -9.12 -10.45
C ILE A 367 20.08 -7.62 -10.35
N HIS A 368 19.95 -7.09 -9.16
CA HIS A 368 20.06 -5.67 -8.88
C HIS A 368 21.07 -5.37 -7.78
N THR A 369 21.60 -4.15 -7.80
CA THR A 369 22.41 -3.63 -6.68
C THR A 369 21.51 -3.11 -5.58
N TYR A 370 22.04 -2.99 -4.37
CA TYR A 370 21.32 -2.36 -3.26
C TYR A 370 20.97 -0.88 -3.53
N ASP A 371 21.77 -0.18 -4.32
CA ASP A 371 21.43 1.19 -4.75
C ASP A 371 20.12 1.23 -5.55
N TRP A 372 19.89 0.22 -6.41
CA TRP A 372 18.62 0.09 -7.11
C TRP A 372 17.44 -0.10 -6.14
N LEU A 373 17.61 -0.88 -5.08
CA LEU A 373 16.55 -1.08 -4.08
C LEU A 373 16.16 0.25 -3.45
N VAL A 374 17.13 1.00 -2.93
CA VAL A 374 16.89 2.31 -2.30
C VAL A 374 16.26 3.30 -3.27
N GLU A 375 16.78 3.39 -4.51
CA GLU A 375 16.23 4.31 -5.51
C GLU A 375 14.81 3.96 -5.92
N SER A 376 14.52 2.66 -6.14
CA SER A 376 13.18 2.21 -6.48
C SER A 376 12.18 2.56 -5.38
N LEU A 377 12.55 2.42 -4.11
CA LEU A 377 11.72 2.79 -2.98
C LEU A 377 11.50 4.30 -2.89
N ARG A 378 12.53 5.11 -3.13
CA ARG A 378 12.42 6.58 -3.21
C ARG A 378 11.53 7.02 -4.37
N GLU A 379 11.67 6.39 -5.54
CA GLU A 379 10.80 6.66 -6.69
C GLU A 379 9.34 6.35 -6.38
N ILE A 380 9.05 5.25 -5.68
CA ILE A 380 7.69 4.88 -5.27
C ILE A 380 7.10 5.95 -4.35
N ILE A 381 7.84 6.45 -3.34
CA ILE A 381 7.36 7.53 -2.47
C ILE A 381 7.11 8.81 -3.27
N ASN A 382 8.05 9.20 -4.12
CA ASN A 382 7.92 10.42 -4.92
C ASN A 382 6.73 10.35 -5.88
N PHE A 383 6.41 9.15 -6.40
CA PHE A 383 5.32 8.93 -7.33
C PHE A 383 3.95 8.82 -6.62
N VAL A 384 3.90 8.17 -5.47
CA VAL A 384 2.66 8.00 -4.68
C VAL A 384 2.29 9.29 -3.95
N GLY A 385 3.25 10.20 -3.75
CA GLY A 385 3.11 11.40 -2.93
C GLY A 385 2.85 11.05 -1.46
N PRO A 386 3.05 11.99 -0.56
CA PRO A 386 2.90 11.75 0.88
C PRO A 386 1.47 11.43 1.36
N SER A 387 0.49 11.40 0.50
CA SER A 387 -0.94 11.21 0.84
C SER A 387 -1.46 9.78 0.70
N GLY A 388 -0.63 8.79 0.30
CA GLY A 388 -1.09 7.39 0.16
C GLY A 388 -2.26 7.16 -0.82
N LEU A 389 -2.61 8.16 -1.60
CA LEU A 389 -3.60 8.06 -2.65
C LEU A 389 -2.93 7.41 -3.85
N ASN A 390 -3.18 6.12 -4.02
CA ASN A 390 -2.78 5.37 -5.19
C ASN A 390 -3.58 5.85 -6.43
N PRO A 391 -3.07 6.71 -7.31
CA PRO A 391 -3.58 6.80 -8.65
C PRO A 391 -3.12 5.52 -9.36
N HIS A 392 -4.00 4.87 -10.08
CA HIS A 392 -3.65 3.74 -10.94
C HIS A 392 -2.42 4.10 -11.77
N VAL A 393 -1.29 3.51 -11.45
CA VAL A 393 -0.04 3.75 -12.14
C VAL A 393 -0.14 3.11 -13.52
N ILE A 394 -0.44 3.93 -14.51
CA ILE A 394 -0.21 3.56 -15.91
C ILE A 394 1.30 3.61 -16.09
N ARG A 395 1.97 2.46 -16.10
CA ARG A 395 3.36 2.40 -16.55
C ARG A 395 3.38 2.82 -18.02
N PRO A 396 4.23 3.78 -18.43
CA PRO A 396 4.45 4.02 -19.84
C PRO A 396 4.96 2.73 -20.49
N PRO A 397 4.55 2.41 -21.72
CA PRO A 397 5.08 1.27 -22.45
C PRO A 397 6.60 1.44 -22.63
N ARG A 398 7.35 0.36 -22.40
CA ARG A 398 8.79 0.30 -22.67
C ARG A 398 9.04 0.33 -24.16
#